data_33065ab272cdb89ac74c923e8c62b21e
#
_entry.id   33065ab272cdb89ac74c923e8c62b21e
#
_cell.length_a   1.000
_cell.length_b   1.000
_cell.length_c   1.000
_cell.angle_alpha   90.00
_cell.angle_beta   90.00
_cell.angle_gamma   90.00
#
_symmetry.space_group_name_H-M   'P 1'
#
loop_
_entity.id
_entity.type
_entity.pdbx_description
1 polymer ?
#
loop_
_entity_poly.entity_id
_entity_poly.type
_entity_poly.pdbx_seq_one_letter_code
_entity_poly.pdbx_strand_id
1 'polypeptide(L)'
;EVIMEKEKRKFKLKTPNSYVIIMAIIAIVAVLSWIIPGGAYDYVDPNADKLEPIAGTFHTIASHPQGLWSVIMAPITGFMDSVDIILYCLVIGGYIALVMKTGALDAAIGTTMKRLEGKEIMLIPTLMLIFSVAGAAFGIEEETLPFFPVLIPIFIAAGYDSLVGLSVIKIGAALGVMASIANPFAVAIASKFAGISMADGIGIRIILLCIYIPTGIIFTMHYAKKIQKDPTKSLVYAQAEENKKFFLGNG
;
A
#
# COMPACT_ATOMS: atom_id res chain seq x y z
N GLU A 1 48.92 -29.70 -16.93
CA GLU A 1 47.79 -29.04 -17.63
C GLU A 1 46.75 -28.61 -16.60
N VAL A 2 46.83 -27.35 -16.15
CA VAL A 2 45.93 -26.75 -15.15
C VAL A 2 44.78 -26.08 -15.92
N ILE A 3 43.62 -26.71 -15.93
CA ILE A 3 42.43 -26.14 -16.52
C ILE A 3 41.92 -25.07 -15.56
N MET A 4 42.15 -23.81 -15.91
CA MET A 4 41.54 -22.66 -15.22
C MET A 4 40.06 -22.55 -15.61
N GLU A 5 39.21 -23.03 -14.73
CA GLU A 5 37.76 -22.88 -14.83
C GLU A 5 37.40 -21.40 -14.58
N LYS A 6 37.04 -20.70 -15.66
CA LYS A 6 36.55 -19.33 -15.64
C LYS A 6 35.17 -19.32 -14.95
N GLU A 7 35.15 -19.04 -13.65
CA GLU A 7 33.92 -18.71 -12.94
C GLU A 7 33.21 -17.51 -13.63
N LYS A 8 32.15 -17.80 -14.35
CA LYS A 8 31.26 -16.78 -14.86
C LYS A 8 30.61 -16.08 -13.66
N ARG A 9 31.11 -14.92 -13.25
CA ARG A 9 30.44 -14.01 -12.32
C ARG A 9 29.05 -13.71 -12.86
N LYS A 10 28.04 -14.42 -12.36
CA LYS A 10 26.64 -14.05 -12.54
C LYS A 10 26.44 -12.73 -11.80
N PHE A 11 26.27 -11.66 -12.53
CA PHE A 11 25.89 -10.35 -12.02
C PHE A 11 24.50 -10.50 -11.38
N LYS A 12 24.44 -10.81 -10.08
CA LYS A 12 23.21 -10.76 -9.33
C LYS A 12 22.89 -9.29 -9.11
N LEU A 13 22.03 -8.73 -9.95
CA LEU A 13 21.40 -7.43 -9.70
C LEU A 13 20.64 -7.56 -8.36
N LYS A 14 21.26 -7.08 -7.28
CA LYS A 14 20.53 -6.85 -6.04
C LYS A 14 19.57 -5.69 -6.30
N THR A 15 18.30 -5.87 -6.00
CA THR A 15 17.32 -4.78 -6.03
C THR A 15 17.87 -3.61 -5.20
N PRO A 16 17.97 -2.40 -5.78
CA PRO A 16 18.47 -1.26 -5.03
C PRO A 16 17.52 -0.92 -3.87
N ASN A 17 18.08 -0.30 -2.84
CA ASN A 17 17.30 0.20 -1.71
C ASN A 17 16.25 1.22 -2.22
N SER A 18 15.07 1.26 -1.58
CA SER A 18 13.97 2.17 -1.92
C SER A 18 14.40 3.64 -2.01
N TYR A 19 15.29 4.09 -1.14
CA TYR A 19 15.86 5.45 -1.20
C TYR A 19 16.63 5.72 -2.50
N VAL A 20 17.40 4.75 -2.97
CA VAL A 20 18.13 4.86 -4.25
C VAL A 20 17.15 4.93 -5.42
N ILE A 21 16.08 4.16 -5.38
CA ILE A 21 15.04 4.18 -6.43
C ILE A 21 14.36 5.55 -6.45
N ILE A 22 13.96 6.08 -5.30
CA ILE A 22 13.31 7.39 -5.19
C ILE A 22 14.24 8.49 -5.71
N MET A 23 15.50 8.52 -5.29
CA MET A 23 16.48 9.50 -5.76
C MET A 23 16.73 9.40 -7.27
N ALA A 24 16.75 8.19 -7.82
CA ALA A 24 16.86 7.98 -9.26
C ALA A 24 15.64 8.54 -10.00
N ILE A 25 14.43 8.31 -9.48
CA ILE A 25 13.20 8.88 -10.06
C ILE A 25 13.23 10.41 -10.03
N ILE A 26 13.61 11.02 -8.90
CA ILE A 26 13.75 12.48 -8.78
C ILE A 26 14.72 13.02 -9.83
N ALA A 27 15.88 12.38 -10.00
CA ALA A 27 16.88 12.78 -10.98
C ALA A 27 16.34 12.65 -12.43
N ILE A 28 15.63 11.55 -12.75
CA ILE A 28 15.02 11.34 -14.07
C ILE A 28 13.96 12.42 -14.33
N VAL A 29 13.09 12.71 -13.39
CA VAL A 29 12.05 13.74 -13.53
C VAL A 29 12.70 15.12 -13.70
N ALA A 30 13.76 15.43 -12.98
CA ALA A 30 14.49 16.67 -13.15
C ALA A 30 15.07 16.80 -14.58
N VAL A 31 15.64 15.74 -15.14
CA VAL A 31 16.12 15.73 -16.53
C VAL A 31 14.95 15.88 -17.52
N LEU A 32 13.82 15.20 -17.28
CA LEU A 32 12.63 15.32 -18.12
C LEU A 32 12.06 16.74 -18.13
N SER A 33 12.19 17.50 -17.04
CA SER A 33 11.73 18.90 -16.98
C SER A 33 12.47 19.85 -17.95
N TRP A 34 13.63 19.44 -18.48
CA TRP A 34 14.35 20.17 -19.52
C TRP A 34 13.87 19.84 -20.93
N ILE A 35 13.24 18.70 -21.10
CA ILE A 35 12.83 18.16 -22.40
C ILE A 35 11.33 18.41 -22.65
N ILE A 36 10.53 18.21 -21.59
CA ILE A 36 9.07 18.30 -21.66
C ILE A 36 8.64 19.74 -21.39
N PRO A 37 7.91 20.42 -22.29
CA PRO A 37 7.40 21.75 -22.05
C PRO A 37 6.38 21.74 -20.90
N GLY A 38 6.35 22.82 -20.11
CA GLY A 38 5.35 23.01 -19.07
C GLY A 38 3.95 23.14 -19.67
N GLY A 39 2.94 22.61 -18.98
CA GLY A 39 1.54 22.77 -19.34
C GLY A 39 0.71 23.17 -18.12
N ALA A 40 -0.31 23.98 -18.35
CA ALA A 40 -1.25 24.39 -17.32
C ALA A 40 -2.69 24.33 -17.84
N TYR A 41 -3.62 24.33 -16.88
CA TYR A 41 -5.04 24.54 -17.13
C TYR A 41 -5.48 25.81 -16.43
N ASP A 42 -6.55 26.44 -16.92
CA ASP A 42 -7.24 27.46 -16.14
C ASP A 42 -8.02 26.78 -14.99
N TYR A 43 -8.11 27.44 -13.87
CA TYR A 43 -8.78 26.94 -12.68
C TYR A 43 -10.07 27.71 -12.41
N VAL A 44 -11.11 27.03 -11.88
CA VAL A 44 -12.40 27.64 -11.52
C VAL A 44 -12.19 28.72 -10.46
N ASP A 45 -11.38 28.43 -9.46
CA ASP A 45 -10.90 29.39 -8.45
C ASP A 45 -9.40 29.18 -8.23
N PRO A 46 -8.56 30.10 -8.72
CA PRO A 46 -7.10 30.01 -8.53
C PRO A 46 -6.63 30.08 -7.08
N ASN A 47 -7.48 30.56 -6.14
CA ASN A 47 -7.15 30.72 -4.73
C ASN A 47 -7.76 29.63 -3.83
N ALA A 48 -8.43 28.63 -4.41
CA ALA A 48 -9.00 27.54 -3.64
C ALA A 48 -7.90 26.61 -3.10
N ASP A 49 -8.09 26.05 -1.91
CA ASP A 49 -7.19 25.04 -1.33
C ASP A 49 -7.03 23.80 -2.23
N LYS A 50 -8.05 23.51 -3.05
CA LYS A 50 -8.00 22.49 -4.09
C LYS A 50 -8.29 23.13 -5.44
N LEU A 51 -7.27 23.17 -6.28
CA LEU A 51 -7.37 23.72 -7.62
C LEU A 51 -8.21 22.79 -8.51
N GLU A 52 -9.29 23.34 -9.10
CA GLU A 52 -10.17 22.63 -10.04
C GLU A 52 -9.89 23.09 -11.46
N PRO A 53 -9.23 22.28 -12.30
CA PRO A 53 -8.95 22.65 -13.68
C PRO A 53 -10.22 22.65 -14.53
N ILE A 54 -10.32 23.63 -15.42
CA ILE A 54 -11.40 23.73 -16.39
C ILE A 54 -11.07 22.85 -17.60
N ALA A 55 -11.97 21.93 -17.95
CA ALA A 55 -11.77 21.04 -19.09
C ALA A 55 -11.59 21.81 -20.41
N GLY A 56 -10.65 21.39 -21.24
CA GLY A 56 -10.39 22.01 -22.55
C GLY A 56 -9.53 23.28 -22.53
N THR A 57 -9.07 23.73 -21.36
CA THR A 57 -8.24 24.95 -21.22
C THR A 57 -6.73 24.66 -21.18
N PHE A 58 -6.32 23.46 -21.55
CA PHE A 58 -4.89 23.11 -21.57
C PHE A 58 -4.12 24.05 -22.47
N HIS A 59 -3.10 24.68 -21.91
CA HIS A 59 -2.17 25.51 -22.66
C HIS A 59 -0.72 25.28 -22.21
N THR A 60 0.23 25.47 -23.10
CA THR A 60 1.65 25.37 -22.79
C THR A 60 2.12 26.63 -22.10
N ILE A 61 2.86 26.46 -21.00
CA ILE A 61 3.50 27.54 -20.26
C ILE A 61 5.02 27.46 -20.41
N ALA A 62 5.71 28.52 -20.01
CA ALA A 62 7.17 28.54 -19.99
C ALA A 62 7.70 27.36 -19.16
N SER A 63 8.65 26.63 -19.72
CA SER A 63 9.28 25.52 -19.02
C SER A 63 10.10 26.04 -17.83
N HIS A 64 9.96 25.39 -16.68
CA HIS A 64 10.77 25.66 -15.49
C HIS A 64 11.70 24.47 -15.21
N PRO A 65 12.84 24.39 -15.95
CA PRO A 65 13.75 23.27 -15.81
C PRO A 65 14.35 23.21 -14.41
N GLN A 66 14.30 22.03 -13.79
CA GLN A 66 14.76 21.84 -12.43
C GLN A 66 16.28 21.63 -12.39
N GLY A 67 16.96 22.43 -11.58
CA GLY A 67 18.41 22.34 -11.40
C GLY A 67 18.82 21.34 -10.32
N LEU A 68 20.14 21.20 -10.15
CA LEU A 68 20.73 20.31 -9.13
C LEU A 68 20.22 20.65 -7.72
N TRP A 69 20.03 21.93 -7.42
CA TRP A 69 19.52 22.37 -6.11
C TRP A 69 18.10 21.85 -5.86
N SER A 70 17.23 21.88 -6.85
CA SER A 70 15.87 21.33 -6.75
C SER A 70 15.87 19.83 -6.49
N VAL A 71 16.80 19.10 -7.10
CA VAL A 71 16.96 17.65 -6.85
C VAL A 71 17.37 17.37 -5.40
N ILE A 72 18.28 18.18 -4.84
CA ILE A 72 18.74 18.05 -3.44
C ILE A 72 17.61 18.43 -2.47
N MET A 73 16.82 19.45 -2.80
CA MET A 73 15.72 19.91 -1.96
C MET A 73 14.44 19.07 -2.06
N ALA A 74 14.26 18.32 -3.15
CA ALA A 74 13.04 17.53 -3.37
C ALA A 74 12.68 16.59 -2.22
N PRO A 75 13.60 15.85 -1.57
CA PRO A 75 13.26 15.04 -0.40
C PRO A 75 12.76 15.87 0.79
N ILE A 76 13.31 17.05 1.00
CA ILE A 76 12.91 17.95 2.11
C ILE A 76 11.52 18.50 1.84
N THR A 77 11.28 18.98 0.62
CA THR A 77 9.97 19.50 0.21
C THR A 77 8.91 18.41 0.30
N GLY A 78 9.19 17.21 -0.26
CA GLY A 78 8.27 16.08 -0.16
C GLY A 78 7.98 15.62 1.27
N PHE A 79 8.96 15.73 2.19
CA PHE A 79 8.74 15.49 3.60
C PHE A 79 7.79 16.53 4.21
N MET A 80 7.97 17.80 3.88
CA MET A 80 7.09 18.89 4.35
C MET A 80 5.67 18.76 3.80
N ASP A 81 5.53 18.39 2.54
CA ASP A 81 4.23 18.19 1.90
C ASP A 81 3.48 16.97 2.47
N SER A 82 4.21 16.02 3.06
CA SER A 82 3.65 14.78 3.65
C SER A 82 3.57 14.83 5.18
N VAL A 83 3.79 15.98 5.80
CA VAL A 83 3.92 16.11 7.27
C VAL A 83 2.67 15.60 8.01
N ASP A 84 1.48 15.83 7.47
CA ASP A 84 0.22 15.40 8.07
C ASP A 84 0.13 13.87 8.17
N ILE A 85 0.52 13.17 7.09
CA ILE A 85 0.55 11.70 7.05
C ILE A 85 1.63 11.18 8.00
N ILE A 86 2.79 11.82 8.04
CA ILE A 86 3.89 11.43 8.93
C ILE A 86 3.48 11.58 10.40
N LEU A 87 2.87 12.71 10.77
CA LEU A 87 2.36 12.96 12.11
C LEU A 87 1.28 11.95 12.49
N TYR A 88 0.35 11.68 11.59
CA TYR A 88 -0.68 10.66 11.78
C TYR A 88 -0.05 9.29 12.09
N CYS A 89 0.90 8.84 11.29
CA CYS A 89 1.60 7.56 11.50
C CYS A 89 2.35 7.52 12.84
N LEU A 90 3.03 8.62 13.22
CA LEU A 90 3.77 8.70 14.49
C LEU A 90 2.83 8.65 15.71
N VAL A 91 1.74 9.40 15.67
CA VAL A 91 0.75 9.42 16.78
C VAL A 91 0.08 8.07 16.94
N ILE A 92 -0.38 7.48 15.83
CA ILE A 92 -1.00 6.15 15.85
C ILE A 92 0.02 5.07 16.28
N GLY A 93 1.24 5.14 15.77
CA GLY A 93 2.31 4.21 16.18
C GLY A 93 2.60 4.29 17.70
N GLY A 94 2.69 5.51 18.24
CA GLY A 94 2.83 5.73 19.67
C GLY A 94 1.64 5.19 20.49
N TYR A 95 0.41 5.44 20.02
CA TYR A 95 -0.80 4.90 20.63
C TYR A 95 -0.81 3.36 20.67
N ILE A 96 -0.50 2.71 19.53
CA ILE A 96 -0.44 1.25 19.45
C ILE A 96 0.65 0.70 20.37
N ALA A 97 1.81 1.34 20.45
CA ALA A 97 2.87 0.93 21.37
C ALA A 97 2.42 0.98 22.85
N LEU A 98 1.60 1.96 23.22
CA LEU A 98 0.97 2.01 24.54
C LEU A 98 -0.02 0.87 24.75
N VAL A 99 -0.89 0.60 23.77
CA VAL A 99 -1.86 -0.51 23.82
C VAL A 99 -1.14 -1.85 23.94
N MET A 100 -0.05 -2.06 23.21
CA MET A 100 0.77 -3.28 23.33
C MET A 100 1.32 -3.48 24.74
N LYS A 101 1.80 -2.41 25.40
CA LYS A 101 2.28 -2.47 26.79
C LYS A 101 1.21 -2.83 27.82
N THR A 102 -0.06 -2.64 27.53
CA THR A 102 -1.17 -3.05 28.42
C THR A 102 -1.46 -4.54 28.36
N GLY A 103 -0.86 -5.29 27.45
CA GLY A 103 -1.19 -6.70 27.17
C GLY A 103 -2.54 -6.89 26.46
N ALA A 104 -3.21 -5.81 26.09
CA ALA A 104 -4.51 -5.87 25.42
C ALA A 104 -4.42 -6.58 24.05
N LEU A 105 -3.30 -6.40 23.33
CA LEU A 105 -3.07 -7.06 22.06
C LEU A 105 -2.90 -8.57 22.23
N ASP A 106 -2.12 -9.01 23.24
CA ASP A 106 -1.91 -10.44 23.54
C ASP A 106 -3.22 -11.12 23.92
N ALA A 107 -4.04 -10.44 24.74
CA ALA A 107 -5.37 -10.91 25.10
C ALA A 107 -6.31 -11.00 23.88
N ALA A 108 -6.27 -10.03 22.98
CA ALA A 108 -7.05 -10.03 21.74
C ALA A 108 -6.61 -11.18 20.81
N ILE A 109 -5.31 -11.39 20.62
CA ILE A 109 -4.74 -12.50 19.84
C ILE A 109 -5.20 -13.84 20.44
N GLY A 110 -5.00 -14.05 21.74
CA GLY A 110 -5.39 -15.28 22.44
C GLY A 110 -6.89 -15.57 22.35
N THR A 111 -7.73 -14.55 22.50
CA THR A 111 -9.19 -14.68 22.37
C THR A 111 -9.61 -15.02 20.95
N THR A 112 -9.00 -14.36 19.97
CA THR A 112 -9.28 -14.60 18.55
C THR A 112 -8.89 -16.02 18.14
N MET A 113 -7.71 -16.49 18.59
CA MET A 113 -7.25 -17.85 18.30
C MET A 113 -8.20 -18.90 18.92
N LYS A 114 -8.61 -18.71 20.19
CA LYS A 114 -9.57 -19.62 20.84
C LYS A 114 -10.93 -19.67 20.12
N ARG A 115 -11.43 -18.53 19.63
CA ARG A 115 -12.72 -18.48 18.92
C ARG A 115 -12.68 -19.09 17.52
N LEU A 116 -11.51 -19.07 16.89
CA LEU A 116 -11.31 -19.51 15.50
C LEU A 116 -10.60 -20.86 15.39
N GLU A 117 -10.44 -21.56 16.52
CA GLU A 117 -9.76 -22.86 16.56
C GLU A 117 -10.29 -23.79 15.47
N GLY A 118 -9.42 -24.21 14.56
CA GLY A 118 -9.75 -25.02 13.38
C GLY A 118 -10.42 -24.27 12.22
N LYS A 119 -10.61 -22.94 12.31
CA LYS A 119 -11.23 -22.10 11.28
C LYS A 119 -10.41 -20.83 10.98
N GLU A 120 -9.14 -20.82 11.34
CA GLU A 120 -8.25 -19.64 11.21
C GLU A 120 -8.17 -19.14 9.76
N ILE A 121 -8.31 -20.05 8.80
CA ILE A 121 -8.32 -19.72 7.37
C ILE A 121 -9.45 -18.74 7.00
N MET A 122 -10.55 -18.72 7.76
CA MET A 122 -11.70 -17.84 7.52
C MET A 122 -11.42 -16.37 7.86
N LEU A 123 -10.33 -16.10 8.60
CA LEU A 123 -9.87 -14.71 8.83
C LEU A 123 -9.54 -14.03 7.50
N ILE A 124 -8.94 -14.76 6.56
CA ILE A 124 -8.50 -14.20 5.27
C ILE A 124 -9.69 -13.61 4.50
N PRO A 125 -10.72 -14.37 4.11
CA PRO A 125 -11.82 -13.83 3.33
C PRO A 125 -12.62 -12.77 4.10
N THR A 126 -12.81 -12.95 5.42
CA THR A 126 -13.59 -12.01 6.24
C THR A 126 -12.92 -10.65 6.31
N LEU A 127 -11.65 -10.59 6.65
CA LEU A 127 -10.92 -9.33 6.77
C LEU A 127 -10.67 -8.69 5.40
N MET A 128 -10.32 -9.46 4.37
CA MET A 128 -10.17 -8.95 3.01
C MET A 128 -11.45 -8.33 2.50
N LEU A 129 -12.62 -8.93 2.78
CA LEU A 129 -13.92 -8.36 2.41
C LEU A 129 -14.14 -7.01 3.10
N ILE A 130 -13.88 -6.93 4.41
CA ILE A 130 -14.02 -5.70 5.19
C ILE A 130 -13.13 -4.60 4.61
N PHE A 131 -11.83 -4.87 4.40
CA PHE A 131 -10.91 -3.89 3.84
C PHE A 131 -11.27 -3.52 2.40
N SER A 132 -11.75 -4.47 1.59
CA SER A 132 -12.16 -4.17 0.22
C SER A 132 -13.39 -3.27 0.17
N VAL A 133 -14.39 -3.52 1.01
CA VAL A 133 -15.58 -2.65 1.10
C VAL A 133 -15.19 -1.25 1.57
N ALA A 134 -14.33 -1.15 2.58
CA ALA A 134 -13.85 0.13 3.07
C ALA A 134 -13.00 0.87 2.03
N GLY A 135 -12.14 0.18 1.29
CA GLY A 135 -11.38 0.74 0.18
C GLY A 135 -12.27 1.24 -0.96
N ALA A 136 -13.32 0.48 -1.32
CA ALA A 136 -14.25 0.85 -2.37
C ALA A 136 -15.13 2.06 -2.00
N ALA A 137 -15.50 2.18 -0.73
CA ALA A 137 -16.37 3.24 -0.25
C ALA A 137 -15.61 4.54 0.07
N PHE A 138 -14.48 4.41 0.77
CA PHE A 138 -13.76 5.56 1.34
C PHE A 138 -12.40 5.81 0.69
N GLY A 139 -11.87 4.85 -0.08
CA GLY A 139 -10.55 4.96 -0.68
C GLY A 139 -9.41 4.80 0.34
N ILE A 140 -9.66 4.09 1.45
CA ILE A 140 -8.65 3.92 2.50
C ILE A 140 -7.45 3.13 1.99
N GLU A 141 -6.28 3.69 2.16
CA GLU A 141 -5.01 3.03 1.87
C GLU A 141 -3.97 3.28 2.97
N GLU A 142 -3.68 4.54 3.27
CA GLU A 142 -2.79 4.96 4.34
C GLU A 142 -3.39 4.68 5.72
N GLU A 143 -4.68 4.81 5.87
CA GLU A 143 -5.41 4.52 7.11
C GLU A 143 -5.38 3.05 7.50
N THR A 144 -4.90 2.18 6.61
CA THR A 144 -4.70 0.76 6.95
C THR A 144 -3.43 0.50 7.78
N LEU A 145 -2.48 1.44 7.83
CA LEU A 145 -1.21 1.29 8.54
C LEU A 145 -1.35 0.87 10.01
N PRO A 146 -2.30 1.41 10.81
CA PRO A 146 -2.51 1.01 12.18
C PRO A 146 -2.90 -0.46 12.37
N PHE A 147 -3.44 -1.10 11.36
CA PHE A 147 -3.87 -2.51 11.46
C PHE A 147 -2.72 -3.51 11.30
N PHE A 148 -1.57 -3.11 10.73
CA PHE A 148 -0.43 -4.01 10.56
C PHE A 148 0.08 -4.59 11.88
N PRO A 149 0.42 -3.78 12.90
CA PRO A 149 0.92 -4.31 14.17
C PRO A 149 -0.13 -5.08 14.97
N VAL A 150 -1.41 -4.98 14.60
CA VAL A 150 -2.50 -5.72 15.26
C VAL A 150 -2.78 -7.04 14.54
N LEU A 151 -2.92 -7.02 13.21
CA LEU A 151 -3.37 -8.19 12.46
C LEU A 151 -2.23 -9.14 12.07
N ILE A 152 -1.03 -8.62 11.76
CA ILE A 152 0.09 -9.50 11.38
C ILE A 152 0.43 -10.51 12.49
N PRO A 153 0.52 -10.12 13.79
CA PRO A 153 0.72 -11.07 14.89
C PRO A 153 -0.37 -12.15 14.96
N ILE A 154 -1.63 -11.79 14.68
CA ILE A 154 -2.74 -12.75 14.67
C ILE A 154 -2.52 -13.83 13.58
N PHE A 155 -2.10 -13.43 12.37
CA PHE A 155 -1.81 -14.39 11.30
C PHE A 155 -0.59 -15.25 11.60
N ILE A 156 0.46 -14.68 12.22
CA ILE A 156 1.63 -15.45 12.66
C ILE A 156 1.25 -16.46 13.76
N ALA A 157 0.43 -16.05 14.72
CA ALA A 157 -0.08 -16.95 15.77
C ALA A 157 -0.98 -18.06 15.20
N ALA A 158 -1.70 -17.79 14.11
CA ALA A 158 -2.51 -18.76 13.38
C ALA A 158 -1.68 -19.74 12.50
N GLY A 159 -0.35 -19.64 12.53
CA GLY A 159 0.55 -20.52 11.78
C GLY A 159 0.78 -20.09 10.32
N TYR A 160 0.43 -18.85 9.97
CA TYR A 160 0.77 -18.26 8.68
C TYR A 160 2.05 -17.41 8.80
N ASP A 161 2.52 -16.86 7.68
CA ASP A 161 3.62 -15.90 7.68
C ASP A 161 3.13 -14.44 7.75
N SER A 162 4.05 -13.51 7.98
CA SER A 162 3.77 -12.07 8.02
C SER A 162 3.22 -11.54 6.70
N LEU A 163 3.57 -12.19 5.57
CA LEU A 163 3.13 -11.78 4.25
C LEU A 163 1.64 -12.06 4.03
N VAL A 164 1.07 -13.11 4.63
CA VAL A 164 -0.38 -13.36 4.60
C VAL A 164 -1.11 -12.23 5.34
N GLY A 165 -0.65 -11.85 6.53
CA GLY A 165 -1.24 -10.75 7.29
C GLY A 165 -1.16 -9.41 6.54
N LEU A 166 0.00 -9.10 5.95
CA LEU A 166 0.21 -7.94 5.10
C LEU A 166 -0.75 -7.96 3.89
N SER A 167 -0.84 -9.10 3.21
CA SER A 167 -1.67 -9.25 2.01
C SER A 167 -3.16 -9.07 2.30
N VAL A 168 -3.65 -9.58 3.41
CA VAL A 168 -5.04 -9.42 3.81
C VAL A 168 -5.42 -7.93 3.96
N ILE A 169 -4.56 -7.14 4.56
CA ILE A 169 -4.81 -5.72 4.77
C ILE A 169 -4.62 -4.96 3.44
N LYS A 170 -3.42 -5.04 2.87
CA LYS A 170 -3.01 -4.18 1.74
C LYS A 170 -3.69 -4.57 0.42
N ILE A 171 -3.70 -5.87 0.08
CA ILE A 171 -4.42 -6.33 -1.11
C ILE A 171 -5.93 -6.16 -0.90
N GLY A 172 -6.45 -6.46 0.29
CA GLY A 172 -7.86 -6.24 0.60
C GLY A 172 -8.28 -4.80 0.29
N ALA A 173 -7.61 -3.81 0.87
CA ALA A 173 -7.90 -2.39 0.64
C ALA A 173 -7.71 -2.00 -0.83
N ALA A 174 -6.61 -2.40 -1.45
CA ALA A 174 -6.29 -2.06 -2.84
C ALA A 174 -7.33 -2.57 -3.84
N LEU A 175 -7.87 -3.80 -3.65
CA LEU A 175 -8.93 -4.34 -4.51
C LEU A 175 -10.20 -3.49 -4.43
N GLY A 176 -10.52 -2.97 -3.25
CA GLY A 176 -11.61 -2.02 -3.06
C GLY A 176 -11.35 -0.69 -3.78
N VAL A 177 -10.16 -0.12 -3.57
CA VAL A 177 -9.75 1.12 -4.23
C VAL A 177 -9.73 0.98 -5.75
N MET A 178 -9.31 -0.16 -6.29
CA MET A 178 -9.38 -0.42 -7.75
C MET A 178 -10.80 -0.38 -8.30
N ALA A 179 -11.78 -0.89 -7.57
CA ALA A 179 -13.18 -0.85 -8.00
C ALA A 179 -13.83 0.51 -7.73
N SER A 180 -13.44 1.20 -6.67
CA SER A 180 -13.82 2.58 -6.34
C SER A 180 -15.31 2.89 -6.52
N ILE A 181 -16.21 2.27 -5.74
CA ILE A 181 -17.66 2.48 -5.91
C ILE A 181 -18.06 3.92 -5.61
N ALA A 182 -17.60 4.45 -4.46
CA ALA A 182 -17.94 5.78 -3.97
C ALA A 182 -16.72 6.54 -3.44
N ASN A 183 -15.54 6.12 -3.82
CA ASN A 183 -14.28 6.71 -3.38
C ASN A 183 -14.22 8.21 -3.70
N PRO A 184 -14.16 9.10 -2.68
CA PRO A 184 -14.19 10.53 -2.89
C PRO A 184 -12.95 11.07 -3.61
N PHE A 185 -11.80 10.40 -3.45
CA PHE A 185 -10.55 10.84 -4.05
C PHE A 185 -10.44 10.46 -5.54
N ALA A 186 -10.89 9.26 -5.92
CA ALA A 186 -10.80 8.81 -7.30
C ALA A 186 -12.08 9.13 -8.09
N VAL A 187 -13.24 8.66 -7.61
CA VAL A 187 -14.49 8.74 -8.37
C VAL A 187 -15.06 10.15 -8.36
N ALA A 188 -15.07 10.84 -7.20
CA ALA A 188 -15.64 12.19 -7.15
C ALA A 188 -14.86 13.16 -8.05
N ILE A 189 -13.54 13.12 -7.98
CA ILE A 189 -12.68 13.96 -8.80
C ILE A 189 -12.84 13.62 -10.28
N ALA A 190 -12.73 12.35 -10.65
CA ALA A 190 -12.86 11.93 -12.05
C ALA A 190 -14.23 12.26 -12.63
N SER A 191 -15.32 12.01 -11.90
CA SER A 191 -16.68 12.33 -12.33
C SER A 191 -16.89 13.84 -12.53
N LYS A 192 -16.32 14.66 -11.64
CA LYS A 192 -16.39 16.10 -11.75
C LYS A 192 -15.70 16.61 -13.04
N PHE A 193 -14.50 16.12 -13.33
CA PHE A 193 -13.80 16.45 -14.57
C PHE A 193 -14.51 15.96 -15.84
N ALA A 194 -15.15 14.79 -15.76
CA ALA A 194 -15.94 14.26 -16.86
C ALA A 194 -17.31 14.95 -17.05
N GLY A 195 -17.72 15.81 -16.10
CA GLY A 195 -19.03 16.46 -16.13
C GLY A 195 -20.20 15.49 -15.93
N ILE A 196 -19.97 14.38 -15.22
CA ILE A 196 -20.96 13.32 -14.97
C ILE A 196 -21.20 13.16 -13.45
N SER A 197 -22.27 12.46 -13.08
CA SER A 197 -22.54 12.14 -11.69
C SER A 197 -21.59 11.05 -11.17
N MET A 198 -21.26 11.08 -9.87
CA MET A 198 -20.55 9.97 -9.20
C MET A 198 -21.31 8.63 -9.32
N ALA A 199 -22.62 8.68 -9.49
CA ALA A 199 -23.46 7.49 -9.68
C ALA A 199 -23.34 6.88 -11.09
N ASP A 200 -22.88 7.67 -12.07
CA ASP A 200 -22.72 7.17 -13.42
C ASP A 200 -21.63 6.10 -13.46
N GLY A 201 -21.94 4.96 -14.07
CA GLY A 201 -21.03 3.80 -14.12
C GLY A 201 -20.92 3.00 -12.82
N ILE A 202 -21.72 3.28 -11.75
CA ILE A 202 -21.67 2.53 -10.49
C ILE A 202 -21.92 1.04 -10.70
N GLY A 203 -22.80 0.66 -11.62
CA GLY A 203 -23.10 -0.74 -11.93
C GLY A 203 -21.88 -1.53 -12.38
N ILE A 204 -21.08 -0.96 -13.30
CA ILE A 204 -19.86 -1.63 -13.76
C ILE A 204 -18.80 -1.71 -12.65
N ARG A 205 -18.71 -0.69 -11.79
CA ARG A 205 -17.80 -0.68 -10.64
C ARG A 205 -18.16 -1.76 -9.60
N ILE A 206 -19.47 -1.99 -9.38
CA ILE A 206 -19.93 -3.10 -8.54
C ILE A 206 -19.57 -4.44 -9.16
N ILE A 207 -19.75 -4.62 -10.46
CA ILE A 207 -19.36 -5.85 -11.17
C ILE A 207 -17.87 -6.09 -11.02
N LEU A 208 -17.04 -5.06 -11.21
CA LEU A 208 -15.59 -5.14 -11.02
C LEU A 208 -15.23 -5.52 -9.58
N LEU A 209 -15.90 -4.93 -8.59
CA LEU A 209 -15.68 -5.29 -7.18
C LEU A 209 -16.00 -6.76 -6.92
N CYS A 210 -17.12 -7.25 -7.47
CA CYS A 210 -17.53 -8.66 -7.36
C CYS A 210 -16.54 -9.63 -8.03
N ILE A 211 -15.75 -9.17 -8.98
CA ILE A 211 -14.68 -9.96 -9.61
C ILE A 211 -13.39 -9.86 -8.81
N TYR A 212 -12.99 -8.66 -8.41
CA TYR A 212 -11.69 -8.41 -7.78
C TYR A 212 -11.61 -9.03 -6.38
N ILE A 213 -12.65 -8.88 -5.55
CA ILE A 213 -12.65 -9.42 -4.19
C ILE A 213 -12.44 -10.94 -4.17
N PRO A 214 -13.25 -11.76 -4.86
CA PRO A 214 -13.03 -13.21 -4.89
C PRO A 214 -11.67 -13.59 -5.46
N THR A 215 -11.20 -12.90 -6.50
CA THR A 215 -9.89 -13.17 -7.11
C THR A 215 -8.76 -12.98 -6.09
N GLY A 216 -8.74 -11.86 -5.37
CA GLY A 216 -7.73 -11.59 -4.35
C GLY A 216 -7.83 -12.55 -3.16
N ILE A 217 -9.05 -12.88 -2.71
CA ILE A 217 -9.28 -13.85 -1.64
C ILE A 217 -8.74 -15.23 -2.05
N ILE A 218 -9.09 -15.72 -3.25
CA ILE A 218 -8.63 -17.02 -3.74
C ILE A 218 -7.10 -17.07 -3.83
N PHE A 219 -6.50 -15.99 -4.36
CA PHE A 219 -5.04 -15.87 -4.46
C PHE A 219 -4.36 -15.95 -3.09
N THR A 220 -4.83 -15.13 -2.13
CA THR A 220 -4.27 -15.09 -0.78
C THR A 220 -4.49 -16.39 -0.02
N MET A 221 -5.68 -16.97 -0.12
CA MET A 221 -5.99 -18.28 0.48
C MET A 221 -5.16 -19.42 -0.13
N HIS A 222 -4.91 -19.37 -1.44
CA HIS A 222 -4.05 -20.38 -2.09
C HIS A 222 -2.62 -20.31 -1.56
N TYR A 223 -2.07 -19.10 -1.44
CA TYR A 223 -0.76 -18.88 -0.84
C TYR A 223 -0.73 -19.34 0.62
N ALA A 224 -1.71 -18.94 1.43
CA ALA A 224 -1.82 -19.32 2.83
C ALA A 224 -1.88 -20.84 3.02
N LYS A 225 -2.69 -21.56 2.24
CA LYS A 225 -2.76 -23.02 2.27
C LYS A 225 -1.45 -23.67 1.85
N LYS A 226 -0.73 -23.10 0.89
CA LYS A 226 0.56 -23.60 0.42
C LYS A 226 1.60 -23.57 1.51
N ILE A 227 1.72 -22.43 2.24
CA ILE A 227 2.70 -22.28 3.31
C ILE A 227 2.29 -23.03 4.59
N GLN A 228 1.00 -23.19 4.85
CA GLN A 228 0.52 -24.00 5.97
C GLN A 228 0.91 -25.48 5.81
N LYS A 229 0.92 -25.99 4.57
CA LYS A 229 1.38 -27.37 4.26
C LYS A 229 2.90 -27.50 4.29
N ASP A 230 3.61 -26.47 3.87
CA ASP A 230 5.06 -26.48 3.74
C ASP A 230 5.61 -25.06 4.00
N PRO A 231 5.97 -24.72 5.24
CA PRO A 231 6.46 -23.41 5.61
C PRO A 231 7.70 -22.95 4.83
N THR A 232 8.49 -23.91 4.30
CA THR A 232 9.69 -23.55 3.50
C THR A 232 9.35 -22.86 2.18
N LYS A 233 8.10 -22.96 1.73
CA LYS A 233 7.58 -22.29 0.53
C LYS A 233 7.15 -20.85 0.76
N SER A 234 7.28 -20.35 1.98
CA SER A 234 7.06 -18.95 2.29
C SER A 234 8.11 -18.08 1.59
N LEU A 235 7.66 -17.00 0.98
CA LEU A 235 8.55 -16.01 0.34
C LEU A 235 9.41 -15.26 1.37
N VAL A 236 8.98 -15.25 2.62
CA VAL A 236 9.68 -14.61 3.75
C VAL A 236 10.21 -15.65 4.76
N TYR A 237 10.42 -16.89 4.31
CA TYR A 237 10.90 -17.98 5.18
C TYR A 237 12.20 -17.64 5.90
N ALA A 238 13.14 -17.01 5.20
CA ALA A 238 14.43 -16.61 5.78
C ALA A 238 14.30 -15.61 6.95
N GLN A 239 13.17 -14.90 7.04
CA GLN A 239 12.87 -13.90 8.07
C GLN A 239 11.84 -14.40 9.09
N ALA A 240 11.39 -15.66 8.97
CA ALA A 240 10.27 -16.18 9.75
C ALA A 240 10.51 -16.10 11.27
N GLU A 241 11.70 -16.49 11.73
CA GLU A 241 12.07 -16.44 13.15
C GLU A 241 12.21 -15.00 13.67
N GLU A 242 12.77 -14.11 12.87
CA GLU A 242 12.91 -12.69 13.20
C GLU A 242 11.53 -12.03 13.30
N ASN A 243 10.67 -12.25 12.31
CA ASN A 243 9.30 -11.75 12.29
C ASN A 243 8.49 -12.28 13.50
N LYS A 244 8.64 -13.57 13.83
CA LYS A 244 7.97 -14.16 14.99
C LYS A 244 8.40 -13.49 16.29
N LYS A 245 9.70 -13.29 16.49
CA LYS A 245 10.23 -12.59 17.68
C LYS A 245 9.78 -11.14 17.74
N PHE A 246 9.77 -10.46 16.59
CA PHE A 246 9.38 -9.04 16.50
C PHE A 246 7.89 -8.83 16.83
N PHE A 247 7.01 -9.67 16.29
CA PHE A 247 5.56 -9.48 16.41
C PHE A 247 4.94 -10.18 17.63
N LEU A 248 5.48 -11.31 18.07
CA LEU A 248 4.92 -12.08 19.21
C LEU A 248 5.77 -11.96 20.49
N GLY A 249 6.93 -11.33 20.42
CA GLY A 249 7.86 -11.25 21.52
C GLY A 249 8.64 -12.56 21.74
N ASN A 250 9.54 -12.53 22.70
CA ASN A 250 10.19 -13.76 23.18
C ASN A 250 9.19 -14.45 24.11
N GLY A 251 8.39 -15.39 23.59
CA GLY A 251 7.44 -16.19 24.34
C GLY A 251 8.10 -17.06 25.41
#